data_7cb968a7edf35453b2d7bc242c77b7d5
#
_entry.id   7cb968a7edf35453b2d7bc242c77b7d5
#
_cell.length_a   1.000
_cell.length_b   1.000
_cell.length_c   1.000
_cell.angle_alpha   90.00
_cell.angle_beta   90.00
_cell.angle_gamma   90.00
#
_symmetry.space_group_name_H-M   'P 1'
#
loop_
_entity.id
_entity.type
_entity.pdbx_description
1 polymer ?
#
loop_
_entity_poly.entity_id
_entity_poly.type
_entity_poly.pdbx_seq_one_letter_code
_entity_poly.pdbx_strand_id
1 'polypeptide(L)'
;MLSEIDKSKWVIIDEYPDYLINPNGQIYSTRTNKILRGQIVNGYLRVELQRDGEKSTRQYIHKLVAKTFIPNPNNMPKVYFINGDHCDCRVDNIRWGTHKDAHNTDIARINKSKCQKGKKKSKEWVENLTKSIQNSKGIKVKQYTLNGDFVAKFNAYGEDQRITGVQAASIRRCCLGKVKTAGGFIWRHADSE
;
A
#
# COMPACT_ATOMS: atom_id res chain seq x y z
N MET A 1 23.84 25.18 31.92
CA MET A 1 23.84 24.68 30.54
C MET A 1 22.43 24.46 29.97
N LEU A 2 21.42 25.16 30.47
CA LEU A 2 20.04 25.19 29.93
C LEU A 2 19.73 26.50 29.20
N SER A 3 20.72 27.37 29.03
CA SER A 3 20.56 28.70 28.44
C SER A 3 20.48 28.73 26.89
N GLU A 4 20.74 27.61 26.23
CA GLU A 4 20.72 27.55 24.75
C GLU A 4 19.57 26.70 24.16
N ILE A 5 18.74 26.08 25.00
CA ILE A 5 17.57 25.33 24.50
C ILE A 5 16.41 26.32 24.43
N ASP A 6 15.99 26.67 23.25
CA ASP A 6 14.77 27.45 23.01
C ASP A 6 13.57 26.73 23.63
N LYS A 7 13.24 27.09 24.87
CA LYS A 7 12.16 26.50 25.67
C LYS A 7 10.78 26.66 25.04
N SER A 8 10.63 27.57 24.09
CA SER A 8 9.35 27.85 23.42
C SER A 8 8.82 26.70 22.58
N LYS A 9 9.69 25.72 22.23
CA LYS A 9 9.35 24.56 21.40
C LYS A 9 9.22 23.26 22.17
N TRP A 10 9.41 23.27 23.48
CA TRP A 10 9.33 22.07 24.30
C TRP A 10 7.98 21.98 25.00
N VAL A 11 7.32 20.84 24.88
CA VAL A 11 6.00 20.52 25.44
C VAL A 11 6.12 19.37 26.42
N ILE A 12 5.43 19.44 27.55
CA ILE A 12 5.36 18.34 28.52
C ILE A 12 4.62 17.17 27.86
N ILE A 13 5.12 15.96 28.09
CA ILE A 13 4.42 14.74 27.66
C ILE A 13 3.35 14.41 28.72
N ASP A 14 2.07 14.51 28.37
CA ASP A 14 0.94 14.36 29.31
C ASP A 14 1.02 13.09 30.16
N GLU A 15 1.41 11.96 29.56
CA GLU A 15 1.56 10.68 30.24
C GLU A 15 2.83 10.59 31.11
N TYR A 16 3.79 11.52 30.95
CA TYR A 16 5.12 11.54 31.58
C TYR A 16 5.54 12.97 31.95
N PRO A 17 5.02 13.55 33.02
CA PRO A 17 5.19 14.97 33.34
C PRO A 17 6.63 15.43 33.59
N ASP A 18 7.54 14.50 33.92
CA ASP A 18 8.96 14.80 34.11
C ASP A 18 9.76 14.83 32.79
N TYR A 19 9.08 14.70 31.68
CA TYR A 19 9.73 14.70 30.38
C TYR A 19 9.07 15.69 29.41
N LEU A 20 9.94 16.41 28.70
CA LEU A 20 9.54 17.33 27.64
C LEU A 20 9.94 16.78 26.29
N ILE A 21 9.15 17.06 25.28
CA ILE A 21 9.41 16.65 23.90
C ILE A 21 9.35 17.87 22.99
N ASN A 22 10.18 17.88 21.94
CA ASN A 22 10.14 18.93 20.93
C ASN A 22 9.69 18.36 19.56
N PRO A 23 9.34 19.22 18.57
CA PRO A 23 8.91 18.78 17.24
C PRO A 23 9.95 17.99 16.46
N ASN A 24 11.22 18.04 16.84
CA ASN A 24 12.29 17.23 16.23
C ASN A 24 12.41 15.81 16.82
N GLY A 25 11.56 15.46 17.80
CA GLY A 25 11.59 14.15 18.46
C GLY A 25 12.67 14.01 19.52
N GLN A 26 13.26 15.10 19.98
CA GLN A 26 14.18 15.05 21.12
C GLN A 26 13.37 15.06 22.42
N ILE A 27 13.82 14.29 23.42
CA ILE A 27 13.18 14.19 24.72
C ILE A 27 14.17 14.66 25.79
N TYR A 28 13.71 15.57 26.61
CA TYR A 28 14.46 16.12 27.74
C TYR A 28 13.86 15.63 29.05
N SER A 29 14.70 15.16 29.96
CA SER A 29 14.31 14.75 31.31
C SER A 29 14.59 15.87 32.30
N THR A 30 13.57 16.32 33.02
CA THR A 30 13.71 17.31 34.11
C THR A 30 14.39 16.72 35.34
N ARG A 31 14.26 15.39 35.56
CA ARG A 31 14.89 14.67 36.66
C ARG A 31 16.42 14.66 36.56
N THR A 32 16.93 14.41 35.34
CA THR A 32 18.38 14.29 35.11
C THR A 32 19.00 15.53 34.47
N ASN A 33 18.17 16.50 34.08
CA ASN A 33 18.57 17.71 33.35
C ASN A 33 19.36 17.40 32.06
N LYS A 34 18.93 16.32 31.30
CA LYS A 34 19.62 15.88 30.10
C LYS A 34 18.64 15.53 28.98
N ILE A 35 19.11 15.69 27.74
CA ILE A 35 18.43 15.12 26.58
C ILE A 35 18.69 13.62 26.57
N LEU A 36 17.61 12.84 26.50
CA LEU A 36 17.69 11.38 26.47
C LEU A 36 18.11 10.90 25.10
N ARG A 37 19.00 9.89 25.08
CA ARG A 37 19.36 9.21 23.84
C ARG A 37 18.35 8.09 23.56
N GLY A 38 17.75 8.13 22.37
CA GLY A 38 16.92 7.03 21.88
C GLY A 38 17.77 5.81 21.51
N GLN A 39 17.19 4.61 21.64
CA GLN A 39 17.77 3.34 21.20
C GLN A 39 17.02 2.86 19.97
N ILE A 40 17.75 2.40 18.95
CA ILE A 40 17.14 1.81 17.74
C ILE A 40 16.84 0.34 18.03
N VAL A 41 15.55 -0.02 17.97
CA VAL A 41 15.08 -1.40 18.16
C VAL A 41 14.14 -1.74 17.03
N ASN A 42 14.46 -2.80 16.27
CA ASN A 42 13.72 -3.21 15.07
C ASN A 42 13.52 -2.07 14.06
N GLY A 43 14.54 -1.21 13.91
CA GLY A 43 14.51 -0.09 12.99
C GLY A 43 13.76 1.15 13.47
N TYR A 44 13.22 1.15 14.69
CA TYR A 44 12.48 2.28 15.28
C TYR A 44 13.22 2.88 16.48
N LEU A 45 13.12 4.20 16.61
CA LEU A 45 13.70 4.91 17.75
C LEU A 45 12.78 4.79 18.98
N ARG A 46 13.33 4.29 20.08
CA ARG A 46 12.67 4.12 21.38
C ARG A 46 13.41 4.87 22.47
N VAL A 47 12.69 5.26 23.48
CA VAL A 47 13.21 5.84 24.72
C VAL A 47 12.61 5.14 25.93
N GLU A 48 13.35 5.06 27.02
CA GLU A 48 12.87 4.55 28.29
C GLU A 48 12.43 5.73 29.18
N LEU A 49 11.15 5.70 29.57
CA LEU A 49 10.53 6.72 30.41
C LEU A 49 9.94 6.07 31.66
N GLN A 50 9.99 6.77 32.77
CA GLN A 50 9.48 6.33 34.07
C GLN A 50 8.47 7.32 34.61
N ARG A 51 7.33 6.83 35.10
CA ARG A 51 6.39 7.61 35.93
C ARG A 51 6.78 7.46 37.39
N ASP A 52 6.36 8.42 38.21
CA ASP A 52 6.60 8.32 39.65
C ASP A 52 5.94 7.09 40.24
N GLY A 53 6.75 6.30 40.98
CA GLY A 53 6.29 5.06 41.62
C GLY A 53 6.09 3.87 40.70
N GLU A 54 6.27 4.01 39.38
CA GLU A 54 6.09 2.94 38.41
C GLU A 54 7.44 2.44 37.87
N LYS A 55 7.42 1.25 37.27
CA LYS A 55 8.57 0.74 36.51
C LYS A 55 8.75 1.53 35.22
N SER A 56 10.00 1.66 34.77
CA SER A 56 10.29 2.29 33.49
C SER A 56 9.63 1.54 32.32
N THR A 57 9.14 2.28 31.36
CA THR A 57 8.48 1.75 30.15
C THR A 57 9.18 2.24 28.90
N ARG A 58 9.25 1.38 27.88
CA ARG A 58 9.87 1.69 26.60
C ARG A 58 8.82 2.26 25.65
N GLN A 59 9.00 3.51 25.27
CA GLN A 59 8.09 4.23 24.39
C GLN A 59 8.73 4.48 23.02
N TYR A 60 7.92 4.46 21.96
CA TYR A 60 8.34 4.86 20.62
C TYR A 60 8.30 6.39 20.49
N ILE A 61 9.41 7.00 20.11
CA ILE A 61 9.52 8.47 20.02
C ILE A 61 8.53 9.04 19.01
N HIS A 62 8.39 8.44 17.82
CA HIS A 62 7.43 8.89 16.82
C HIS A 62 5.97 8.90 17.32
N LYS A 63 5.60 7.96 18.20
CA LYS A 63 4.25 7.95 18.80
C LYS A 63 4.06 9.08 19.80
N LEU A 64 5.09 9.38 20.59
CA LEU A 64 5.05 10.49 21.52
C LEU A 64 4.93 11.82 20.78
N VAL A 65 5.74 12.02 19.72
CA VAL A 65 5.66 13.22 18.87
C VAL A 65 4.26 13.33 18.23
N ALA A 66 3.73 12.24 17.69
CA ALA A 66 2.42 12.27 17.07
C ALA A 66 1.30 12.61 18.07
N LYS A 67 1.32 12.01 19.26
CA LYS A 67 0.34 12.29 20.32
C LYS A 67 0.40 13.75 20.78
N THR A 68 1.60 14.32 20.91
CA THR A 68 1.80 15.67 21.46
C THR A 68 1.53 16.77 20.43
N PHE A 69 1.91 16.58 19.17
CA PHE A 69 1.95 17.67 18.19
C PHE A 69 0.96 17.51 17.04
N ILE A 70 0.42 16.31 16.78
CA ILE A 70 -0.43 16.07 15.61
C ILE A 70 -1.83 15.72 16.07
N PRO A 71 -2.85 16.57 15.81
CA PRO A 71 -4.24 16.24 16.10
C PRO A 71 -4.70 14.97 15.41
N ASN A 72 -5.45 14.12 16.13
CA ASN A 72 -6.01 12.89 15.60
C ASN A 72 -7.55 12.84 15.78
N PRO A 73 -8.31 13.74 15.13
CA PRO A 73 -9.76 13.86 15.34
C PRO A 73 -10.52 12.60 14.88
N ASN A 74 -9.94 11.84 13.95
CA ASN A 74 -10.55 10.63 13.42
C ASN A 74 -10.08 9.34 14.11
N ASN A 75 -9.36 9.43 15.24
CA ASN A 75 -8.83 8.29 15.99
C ASN A 75 -8.09 7.27 15.12
N MET A 76 -7.26 7.74 14.19
CA MET A 76 -6.48 6.87 13.31
C MET A 76 -5.52 6.00 14.13
N PRO A 77 -5.48 4.68 13.86
CA PRO A 77 -4.78 3.72 14.76
C PRO A 77 -3.26 3.67 14.59
N LYS A 78 -2.71 4.23 13.52
CA LYS A 78 -1.29 4.11 13.20
C LYS A 78 -0.63 5.47 12.97
N VAL A 79 0.65 5.51 13.32
CA VAL A 79 1.57 6.57 12.89
C VAL A 79 2.50 6.00 11.83
N TYR A 80 2.66 6.68 10.71
CA TYR A 80 3.56 6.28 9.63
C TYR A 80 4.53 7.41 9.26
N PHE A 81 5.62 7.05 8.58
CA PHE A 81 6.68 7.96 8.16
C PHE A 81 6.55 8.27 6.68
N ILE A 82 6.60 9.55 6.34
CA ILE A 82 6.43 10.01 4.95
C ILE A 82 7.63 9.62 4.10
N ASN A 83 8.85 9.83 4.63
CA ASN A 83 10.12 9.53 3.94
C ASN A 83 10.56 8.05 4.08
N GLY A 84 9.81 7.23 4.83
CA GLY A 84 10.13 5.82 5.08
C GLY A 84 11.31 5.59 6.03
N ASP A 85 11.94 6.63 6.57
CA ASP A 85 12.95 6.51 7.62
C ASP A 85 12.29 6.48 8.99
N HIS A 86 12.33 5.32 9.63
CA HIS A 86 11.71 5.08 10.93
C HIS A 86 12.49 5.70 12.11
N CYS A 87 13.67 6.24 11.86
CA CYS A 87 14.48 6.94 12.84
C CYS A 87 14.28 8.47 12.78
N ASP A 88 13.71 9.00 11.69
CA ASP A 88 13.38 10.41 11.55
C ASP A 88 12.02 10.73 12.17
N CYS A 89 12.02 10.98 13.47
CA CYS A 89 10.83 11.23 14.28
C CYS A 89 10.34 12.69 14.28
N ARG A 90 10.77 13.52 13.33
CA ARG A 90 10.31 14.91 13.22
C ARG A 90 8.81 14.97 12.90
N VAL A 91 8.12 15.97 13.43
CA VAL A 91 6.68 16.17 13.29
C VAL A 91 6.23 16.31 11.83
N ASP A 92 7.06 16.90 10.97
CA ASP A 92 6.80 17.08 9.54
C ASP A 92 6.92 15.79 8.74
N ASN A 93 7.65 14.80 9.27
CA ASN A 93 7.84 13.49 8.64
C ASN A 93 6.84 12.41 9.06
N ILE A 94 6.04 12.65 10.10
CA ILE A 94 5.10 11.63 10.61
C ILE A 94 3.65 12.08 10.43
N ARG A 95 2.75 11.09 10.25
CA ARG A 95 1.30 11.32 10.10
C ARG A 95 0.52 10.20 10.78
N TRP A 96 -0.69 10.55 11.25
CA TRP A 96 -1.70 9.57 11.61
C TRP A 96 -2.35 8.98 10.37
N GLY A 97 -2.69 7.71 10.41
CA GLY A 97 -3.37 7.04 9.31
C GLY A 97 -3.73 5.60 9.59
N THR A 98 -4.18 4.92 8.55
CA THR A 98 -4.50 3.49 8.58
C THR A 98 -3.29 2.64 8.19
N HIS A 99 -3.39 1.32 8.33
CA HIS A 99 -2.41 0.39 7.77
C HIS A 99 -2.23 0.57 6.25
N LYS A 100 -3.33 0.87 5.55
CA LYS A 100 -3.32 1.07 4.10
C LYS A 100 -2.51 2.32 3.71
N ASP A 101 -2.63 3.38 4.48
CA ASP A 101 -1.90 4.64 4.23
C ASP A 101 -0.39 4.44 4.43
N ALA A 102 0.01 3.73 5.48
CA ALA A 102 1.41 3.39 5.73
C ALA A 102 2.05 2.58 4.59
N HIS A 103 1.28 1.69 3.94
CA HIS A 103 1.75 0.89 2.80
C HIS A 103 1.66 1.60 1.45
N ASN A 104 0.91 2.69 1.36
CA ASN A 104 0.68 3.43 0.12
C ASN A 104 1.60 4.65 -0.04
N THR A 105 2.54 4.89 0.87
CA THR A 105 3.55 5.93 0.66
C THR A 105 4.38 5.62 -0.60
N ASP A 106 4.81 6.65 -1.31
CA ASP A 106 5.59 6.47 -2.55
C ASP A 106 6.87 5.67 -2.30
N ILE A 107 7.51 5.88 -1.15
CA ILE A 107 8.69 5.12 -0.74
C ILE A 107 8.37 3.66 -0.47
N ALA A 108 7.25 3.36 0.20
CA ALA A 108 6.80 1.98 0.39
C ALA A 108 6.53 1.27 -0.94
N ARG A 109 5.93 1.98 -1.91
CA ARG A 109 5.71 1.50 -3.29
C ARG A 109 7.02 1.24 -4.02
N ILE A 110 7.98 2.18 -3.96
CA ILE A 110 9.32 2.06 -4.56
C ILE A 110 10.07 0.87 -3.96
N ASN A 111 10.08 0.74 -2.62
CA ASN A 111 10.75 -0.36 -1.94
C ASN A 111 10.11 -1.71 -2.27
N LYS A 112 8.78 -1.80 -2.32
CA LYS A 112 8.06 -2.99 -2.76
C LYS A 112 8.41 -3.36 -4.20
N SER A 113 8.47 -2.39 -5.11
CA SER A 113 8.87 -2.59 -6.50
C SER A 113 10.31 -3.09 -6.60
N LYS A 114 11.26 -2.48 -5.87
CA LYS A 114 12.66 -2.92 -5.82
C LYS A 114 12.80 -4.35 -5.28
N CYS A 115 12.07 -4.70 -4.22
CA CYS A 115 12.09 -6.04 -3.63
C CYS A 115 11.50 -7.12 -4.56
N GLN A 116 10.61 -6.76 -5.47
CA GLN A 116 9.99 -7.70 -6.44
C GLN A 116 10.79 -7.80 -7.75
N LYS A 117 11.56 -6.73 -8.08
CA LYS A 117 12.35 -6.68 -9.32
C LYS A 117 13.44 -7.76 -9.29
N GLY A 118 13.43 -8.64 -10.29
CA GLY A 118 14.42 -9.71 -10.44
C GLY A 118 14.12 -11.01 -9.68
N LYS A 119 13.08 -11.08 -8.85
CA LYS A 119 12.65 -12.36 -8.27
C LYS A 119 12.03 -13.24 -9.36
N LYS A 120 12.75 -14.28 -9.75
CA LYS A 120 12.17 -15.34 -10.60
C LYS A 120 11.05 -16.03 -9.82
N LYS A 121 9.87 -16.10 -10.39
CA LYS A 121 8.77 -16.84 -9.81
C LYS A 121 9.08 -18.33 -9.85
N SER A 122 8.66 -19.09 -8.84
CA SER A 122 8.91 -20.54 -8.81
C SER A 122 8.27 -21.22 -10.03
N LYS A 123 8.88 -22.30 -10.51
CA LYS A 123 8.33 -23.11 -11.61
C LYS A 123 6.89 -23.52 -11.30
N GLU A 124 6.63 -23.99 -10.09
CA GLU A 124 5.31 -24.35 -9.59
C GLU A 124 4.28 -23.21 -9.71
N TRP A 125 4.66 -21.98 -9.34
CA TRP A 125 3.78 -20.81 -9.49
C TRP A 125 3.44 -20.53 -10.95
N VAL A 126 4.44 -20.65 -11.86
CA VAL A 126 4.25 -20.46 -13.31
C VAL A 126 3.34 -21.56 -13.87
N GLU A 127 3.54 -22.83 -13.48
CA GLU A 127 2.70 -23.95 -13.88
C GLU A 127 1.27 -23.80 -13.39
N ASN A 128 1.06 -23.42 -12.13
CA ASN A 128 -0.26 -23.19 -11.57
C ASN A 128 -0.98 -22.01 -12.25
N LEU A 129 -0.26 -20.95 -12.59
CA LEU A 129 -0.80 -19.84 -13.38
C LEU A 129 -1.19 -20.31 -14.78
N THR A 130 -0.33 -21.08 -15.45
CA THR A 130 -0.61 -21.64 -16.79
C THR A 130 -1.82 -22.58 -16.76
N LYS A 131 -1.90 -23.47 -15.77
CA LYS A 131 -3.07 -24.34 -15.55
C LYS A 131 -4.33 -23.53 -15.27
N SER A 132 -4.25 -22.48 -14.47
CA SER A 132 -5.38 -21.58 -14.17
C SER A 132 -5.86 -20.86 -15.44
N ILE A 133 -4.94 -20.38 -16.28
CA ILE A 133 -5.27 -19.76 -17.56
C ILE A 133 -5.88 -20.77 -18.54
N GLN A 134 -5.35 -21.99 -18.59
CA GLN A 134 -5.88 -23.07 -19.44
C GLN A 134 -7.24 -23.58 -18.95
N ASN A 135 -7.45 -23.66 -17.63
CA ASN A 135 -8.69 -24.06 -16.99
C ASN A 135 -9.74 -22.94 -16.91
N SER A 136 -9.35 -21.67 -17.09
CA SER A 136 -10.34 -20.64 -17.34
C SER A 136 -11.00 -20.98 -18.65
N LYS A 137 -12.20 -21.59 -18.58
CA LYS A 137 -13.05 -21.92 -19.73
C LYS A 137 -13.32 -20.60 -20.45
N GLY A 138 -12.44 -20.23 -21.38
CA GLY A 138 -12.67 -19.10 -22.26
C GLY A 138 -14.01 -19.34 -22.96
N ILE A 139 -14.87 -18.35 -22.99
CA ILE A 139 -16.14 -18.46 -23.71
C ILE A 139 -15.78 -18.60 -25.19
N LYS A 140 -15.99 -19.77 -25.72
CA LYS A 140 -15.74 -20.09 -27.13
C LYS A 140 -16.71 -19.35 -28.01
N VAL A 141 -16.24 -18.80 -29.11
CA VAL A 141 -17.05 -18.03 -30.05
C VAL A 141 -16.81 -18.52 -31.50
N LYS A 142 -17.83 -18.40 -32.32
CA LYS A 142 -17.81 -18.65 -33.74
C LYS A 142 -17.99 -17.33 -34.49
N GLN A 143 -17.19 -17.12 -35.52
CA GLN A 143 -17.25 -15.96 -36.42
C GLN A 143 -17.95 -16.39 -37.71
N TYR A 144 -18.84 -15.50 -38.20
CA TYR A 144 -19.59 -15.71 -39.45
C TYR A 144 -19.52 -14.48 -40.33
N THR A 145 -19.61 -14.67 -41.64
CA THR A 145 -19.81 -13.56 -42.58
C THR A 145 -21.17 -12.91 -42.37
N LEU A 146 -21.41 -11.76 -42.99
CA LEU A 146 -22.71 -11.12 -42.96
C LEU A 146 -23.82 -11.95 -43.62
N ASN A 147 -23.45 -12.86 -44.54
CA ASN A 147 -24.36 -13.80 -45.20
C ASN A 147 -24.65 -15.06 -44.33
N GLY A 148 -23.99 -15.19 -43.20
CA GLY A 148 -24.18 -16.31 -42.26
C GLY A 148 -23.21 -17.49 -42.45
N ASP A 149 -22.23 -17.40 -43.36
CA ASP A 149 -21.25 -18.47 -43.58
C ASP A 149 -20.22 -18.52 -42.44
N PHE A 150 -19.89 -19.72 -42.02
CA PHE A 150 -18.87 -19.91 -40.94
C PHE A 150 -17.48 -19.53 -41.46
N VAL A 151 -16.75 -18.71 -40.63
CA VAL A 151 -15.39 -18.26 -40.94
C VAL A 151 -14.36 -18.93 -40.01
N ALA A 152 -14.54 -18.82 -38.70
CA ALA A 152 -13.58 -19.35 -37.75
C ALA A 152 -14.20 -19.62 -36.37
N LYS A 153 -13.51 -20.44 -35.56
CA LYS A 153 -13.84 -20.71 -34.18
C LYS A 153 -12.66 -20.31 -33.28
N PHE A 154 -12.94 -19.64 -32.19
CA PHE A 154 -11.97 -19.18 -31.24
C PHE A 154 -12.28 -19.68 -29.81
N ASN A 155 -11.24 -19.88 -28.98
CA ASN A 155 -11.39 -20.47 -27.65
C ASN A 155 -11.66 -19.42 -26.55
N ALA A 156 -11.44 -18.15 -26.84
CA ALA A 156 -11.71 -17.06 -25.91
C ALA A 156 -11.77 -15.71 -26.63
N TYR A 157 -12.52 -14.72 -26.07
CA TYR A 157 -12.60 -13.35 -26.60
C TYR A 157 -11.25 -12.63 -26.77
N GLY A 158 -10.21 -13.00 -25.99
CA GLY A 158 -8.88 -12.41 -26.13
C GLY A 158 -8.06 -13.00 -27.29
N GLU A 159 -8.36 -14.22 -27.73
CA GLU A 159 -7.75 -14.85 -28.90
C GLU A 159 -8.28 -14.20 -30.18
N ASP A 160 -9.60 -14.00 -30.25
CA ASP A 160 -10.29 -13.32 -31.35
C ASP A 160 -9.70 -11.95 -31.62
N GLN A 161 -9.52 -11.14 -30.56
CA GLN A 161 -8.96 -9.81 -30.68
C GLN A 161 -7.53 -9.82 -31.23
N ARG A 162 -6.71 -10.79 -30.83
CA ARG A 162 -5.32 -10.91 -31.28
C ARG A 162 -5.22 -11.29 -32.76
N ILE A 163 -6.13 -12.15 -33.21
CA ILE A 163 -6.12 -12.68 -34.59
C ILE A 163 -6.85 -11.74 -35.55
N THR A 164 -8.00 -11.21 -35.14
CA THR A 164 -8.87 -10.42 -36.03
C THR A 164 -8.72 -8.91 -35.88
N GLY A 165 -8.05 -8.42 -34.80
CA GLY A 165 -7.96 -7.01 -34.47
C GLY A 165 -9.25 -6.39 -33.92
N VAL A 166 -10.36 -7.16 -33.85
CA VAL A 166 -11.64 -6.69 -33.35
C VAL A 166 -11.63 -6.70 -31.81
N GLN A 167 -12.04 -5.61 -31.17
CA GLN A 167 -12.05 -5.51 -29.71
C GLN A 167 -12.93 -6.58 -29.08
N ALA A 168 -12.41 -7.32 -28.09
CA ALA A 168 -13.10 -8.37 -27.36
C ALA A 168 -14.44 -7.93 -26.75
N ALA A 169 -14.54 -6.66 -26.30
CA ALA A 169 -15.77 -6.08 -25.79
C ALA A 169 -16.86 -5.98 -26.87
N SER A 170 -16.48 -5.65 -28.10
CA SER A 170 -17.40 -5.55 -29.25
C SER A 170 -17.89 -6.93 -29.68
N ILE A 171 -17.00 -7.93 -29.72
CA ILE A 171 -17.34 -9.31 -29.99
C ILE A 171 -18.33 -9.84 -28.93
N ARG A 172 -18.06 -9.62 -27.67
CA ARG A 172 -18.96 -10.00 -26.57
C ARG A 172 -20.34 -9.37 -26.69
N ARG A 173 -20.42 -8.08 -27.07
CA ARG A 173 -21.70 -7.39 -27.27
C ARG A 173 -22.48 -7.98 -28.43
N CYS A 174 -21.80 -8.41 -29.51
CA CYS A 174 -22.41 -9.11 -30.64
C CYS A 174 -22.96 -10.48 -30.22
N CYS A 175 -22.18 -11.29 -29.51
CA CYS A 175 -22.63 -12.59 -28.99
C CYS A 175 -23.83 -12.50 -28.05
N LEU A 176 -23.96 -11.38 -27.32
CA LEU A 176 -25.09 -11.10 -26.42
C LEU A 176 -26.28 -10.45 -27.13
N GLY A 177 -26.24 -10.30 -28.46
CA GLY A 177 -27.30 -9.69 -29.26
C GLY A 177 -27.46 -8.19 -29.08
N LYS A 178 -26.55 -7.50 -28.36
CA LYS A 178 -26.60 -6.05 -28.14
C LYS A 178 -26.21 -5.23 -29.37
N VAL A 179 -25.44 -5.80 -30.27
CA VAL A 179 -25.09 -5.25 -31.59
C VAL A 179 -25.17 -6.38 -32.63
N LYS A 180 -25.52 -6.02 -33.87
CA LYS A 180 -25.68 -7.03 -34.93
C LYS A 180 -24.35 -7.60 -35.42
N THR A 181 -23.31 -6.75 -35.45
CA THR A 181 -21.99 -7.11 -36.00
C THR A 181 -20.87 -6.47 -35.19
N ALA A 182 -19.68 -7.06 -35.27
CA ALA A 182 -18.44 -6.48 -34.73
C ALA A 182 -17.31 -6.74 -35.74
N GLY A 183 -16.58 -5.67 -36.15
CA GLY A 183 -15.52 -5.75 -37.15
C GLY A 183 -15.96 -6.28 -38.52
N GLY A 184 -17.22 -6.06 -38.90
CA GLY A 184 -17.77 -6.54 -40.19
C GLY A 184 -18.21 -8.01 -40.18
N PHE A 185 -18.26 -8.66 -39.03
CA PHE A 185 -18.63 -10.06 -38.86
C PHE A 185 -19.74 -10.24 -37.81
N ILE A 186 -20.49 -11.34 -37.93
CA ILE A 186 -21.44 -11.82 -36.93
C ILE A 186 -20.72 -12.77 -35.99
N TRP A 187 -20.97 -12.64 -34.69
CA TRP A 187 -20.35 -13.47 -33.67
C TRP A 187 -21.39 -14.13 -32.79
N ARG A 188 -21.21 -15.42 -32.55
CA ARG A 188 -22.11 -16.24 -31.70
C ARG A 188 -21.30 -17.05 -30.70
N HIS A 189 -21.87 -17.33 -29.53
CA HIS A 189 -21.30 -18.33 -28.60
C HIS A 189 -21.25 -19.69 -29.28
N ALA A 190 -20.17 -20.43 -29.04
CA ALA A 190 -20.01 -21.76 -29.68
C ALA A 190 -21.01 -22.80 -29.18
N ASP A 191 -21.53 -22.63 -27.96
CA ASP A 191 -22.44 -23.53 -27.27
C ASP A 191 -23.93 -23.12 -27.42
N SER A 192 -24.23 -22.10 -28.22
CA SER A 192 -25.60 -21.69 -28.59
C SER A 192 -25.98 -22.37 -29.92
N GLU A 193 -26.43 -23.60 -29.86
CA GLU A 193 -27.29 -24.23 -30.86
C GLU A 193 -28.72 -24.18 -30.38
#